data_f070821d9c3eca6657f76c18a3708ed5
#
_entry.id   f070821d9c3eca6657f76c18a3708ed5
#
_cell.length_a   1.000
_cell.length_b   1.000
_cell.length_c   1.000
_cell.angle_alpha   90.00
_cell.angle_beta   90.00
_cell.angle_gamma   90.00
#
_symmetry.space_group_name_H-M   'P 1'
#
loop_
_entity.id
_entity.type
_entity.pdbx_description
1 polymer ?
#
loop_
_entity_poly.entity_id
_entity_poly.type
_entity_poly.pdbx_seq_one_letter_code
_entity_poly.pdbx_strand_id
1 'polypeptide(L)'
;MNVIGRYQNGNYTVTIMDDGTKIRSNDLNFFAPTHPESMDIKITNCCDMGCPMCHEDSKPDGKHGDILNVPFIDTLLPYTELAIGGGNPLSHPQIIPFLYQLRDKKLIANMTVNQKHFLENKDFLKSICDNKLIYGLGVSLTSVTDELINSLKEFPNAVLHVINGMITMPELDSLAGNNFKILILGYKNFRRGEKYYEKNNERVDGLKNDLDTYLFPEIIHNGWFKVVSFDNLAIKQLHIQEQMPKEQWDKFYMGDDGGFTMYVDMVNGEFAKSSVSTKRYPITDNIVNMFNVVREENYEQ
;
A
#
# COMPACT_ATOMS: atom_id res chain seq x y z
N MET A 1 14.83 7.44 15.41
CA MET A 1 13.93 8.15 14.48
C MET A 1 14.60 9.43 14.01
N ASN A 2 14.93 9.51 12.72
CA ASN A 2 15.55 10.69 12.11
C ASN A 2 14.63 11.22 11.02
N VAL A 3 14.61 12.55 10.83
CA VAL A 3 13.87 13.18 9.74
C VAL A 3 14.60 12.92 8.42
N ILE A 4 13.90 12.31 7.44
CA ILE A 4 14.43 12.10 6.09
C ILE A 4 13.97 13.20 5.11
N GLY A 5 12.85 13.84 5.41
CA GLY A 5 12.31 14.89 4.57
C GLY A 5 11.24 15.74 5.24
N ARG A 6 11.11 16.95 4.73
CA ARG A 6 10.08 17.88 5.16
C ARG A 6 9.65 18.73 3.97
N TYR A 7 8.34 18.92 3.78
CA TYR A 7 7.79 19.73 2.68
C TYR A 7 6.48 20.40 3.06
N GLN A 8 6.16 21.49 2.38
CA GLN A 8 4.88 22.20 2.52
C GLN A 8 3.86 21.60 1.57
N ASN A 9 2.66 21.27 2.06
CA ASN A 9 1.54 20.79 1.25
C ASN A 9 0.27 21.60 1.59
N GLY A 10 -0.09 22.54 0.72
CA GLY A 10 -1.19 23.46 1.00
C GLY A 10 -0.96 24.28 2.28
N ASN A 11 -1.84 24.14 3.27
CA ASN A 11 -1.79 24.92 4.52
C ASN A 11 -0.99 24.25 5.67
N TYR A 12 -0.23 23.18 5.41
CA TYR A 12 0.49 22.43 6.46
C TYR A 12 1.84 21.90 5.99
N THR A 13 2.68 21.59 6.96
CA THR A 13 3.98 20.92 6.74
C THR A 13 3.83 19.41 6.96
N VAL A 14 4.40 18.64 6.04
CA VAL A 14 4.58 17.19 6.18
C VAL A 14 6.02 16.90 6.57
N THR A 15 6.22 16.11 7.60
CA THR A 15 7.55 15.60 8.03
C THR A 15 7.54 14.08 7.92
N ILE A 16 8.53 13.52 7.23
CA ILE A 16 8.71 12.07 7.06
C ILE A 16 9.93 11.62 7.87
N MET A 17 9.76 10.56 8.64
CA MET A 17 10.79 9.92 9.45
C MET A 17 11.36 8.68 8.75
N ASP A 18 12.56 8.25 9.20
CA ASP A 18 13.28 7.09 8.63
C ASP A 18 12.61 5.73 8.88
N ASP A 19 11.66 5.67 9.79
CA ASP A 19 10.84 4.47 10.07
C ASP A 19 9.51 4.43 9.29
N GLY A 20 9.25 5.45 8.45
CA GLY A 20 8.01 5.60 7.68
C GLY A 20 6.93 6.43 8.38
N THR A 21 7.16 6.90 9.63
CA THR A 21 6.22 7.78 10.32
C THR A 21 6.05 9.09 9.57
N LYS A 22 4.82 9.49 9.33
CA LYS A 22 4.44 10.75 8.70
C LYS A 22 3.74 11.64 9.74
N ILE A 23 4.17 12.89 9.82
CA ILE A 23 3.62 13.88 10.75
C ILE A 23 3.14 15.09 9.96
N ARG A 24 1.87 15.45 10.11
CA ARG A 24 1.28 16.70 9.60
C ARG A 24 1.24 17.73 10.70
N SER A 25 1.62 18.95 10.40
CA SER A 25 1.59 20.05 11.38
C SER A 25 1.23 21.39 10.74
N ASN A 26 0.32 22.13 11.41
CA ASN A 26 0.01 23.54 11.15
C ASN A 26 -0.57 24.17 12.43
N ASP A 27 -0.87 25.48 12.37
CA ASP A 27 -1.51 26.21 13.46
C ASP A 27 -3.06 26.21 13.36
N LEU A 28 -3.61 25.47 12.40
CA LEU A 28 -5.04 25.33 12.16
C LEU A 28 -5.52 23.96 12.63
N ASN A 29 -6.83 23.78 12.73
CA ASN A 29 -7.45 22.53 13.12
C ASN A 29 -7.87 21.64 11.93
N PHE A 30 -7.39 21.94 10.72
CA PHE A 30 -7.66 21.18 9.52
C PHE A 30 -6.46 21.20 8.55
N PHE A 31 -6.38 20.20 7.70
CA PHE A 31 -5.36 20.07 6.63
C PHE A 31 -6.04 20.17 5.26
N ALA A 32 -5.52 21.06 4.41
CA ALA A 32 -5.99 21.27 3.04
C ALA A 32 -4.84 21.00 2.05
N PRO A 33 -4.63 19.74 1.65
CA PRO A 33 -3.57 19.39 0.72
C PRO A 33 -3.82 19.95 -0.67
N THR A 34 -2.75 20.36 -1.37
CA THR A 34 -2.75 20.70 -2.79
C THR A 34 -2.23 19.56 -3.66
N HIS A 35 -1.46 18.64 -3.07
CA HIS A 35 -0.86 17.49 -3.73
C HIS A 35 -1.16 16.22 -2.92
N PRO A 36 -1.20 15.04 -3.56
CA PRO A 36 -1.26 13.78 -2.82
C PRO A 36 0.03 13.60 -2.01
N GLU A 37 -0.09 13.09 -0.79
CA GLU A 37 1.06 12.73 0.05
C GLU A 37 1.59 11.34 -0.28
N SER A 38 0.71 10.45 -0.72
CA SER A 38 1.05 9.11 -1.18
C SER A 38 0.16 8.69 -2.35
N MET A 39 0.70 7.83 -3.20
CA MET A 39 0.03 7.33 -4.38
C MET A 39 0.28 5.84 -4.54
N ASP A 40 -0.78 5.07 -4.77
CA ASP A 40 -0.65 3.70 -5.26
C ASP A 40 -0.44 3.74 -6.78
N ILE A 41 0.68 3.19 -7.25
CA ILE A 41 1.03 3.20 -8.66
C ILE A 41 1.12 1.79 -9.21
N LYS A 42 0.19 1.45 -10.09
CA LYS A 42 0.22 0.22 -10.86
C LYS A 42 1.07 0.40 -12.10
N ILE A 43 2.21 -0.28 -12.16
CA ILE A 43 3.16 -0.17 -13.27
C ILE A 43 3.07 -1.32 -14.27
N THR A 44 2.44 -2.43 -13.89
CA THR A 44 2.35 -3.62 -14.74
C THR A 44 1.13 -4.48 -14.41
N ASN A 45 0.62 -5.19 -15.39
CA ASN A 45 -0.31 -6.31 -15.25
C ASN A 45 0.37 -7.68 -15.45
N CYS A 46 1.67 -7.70 -15.75
CA CYS A 46 2.42 -8.94 -15.90
C CYS A 46 2.66 -9.59 -14.53
N CYS A 47 2.19 -10.84 -14.33
CA CYS A 47 2.39 -11.59 -13.10
C CYS A 47 2.09 -13.07 -13.32
N ASP A 48 3.00 -13.95 -12.90
CA ASP A 48 2.90 -15.40 -13.01
C ASP A 48 2.28 -16.10 -11.79
N MET A 49 1.84 -15.33 -10.76
CA MET A 49 1.31 -15.90 -9.52
C MET A 49 -0.05 -16.56 -9.65
N GLY A 50 -0.91 -16.05 -10.53
CA GLY A 50 -2.24 -16.62 -10.73
C GLY A 50 -3.16 -16.56 -9.50
N CYS A 51 -2.95 -15.64 -8.54
CA CYS A 51 -3.74 -15.53 -7.31
C CYS A 51 -5.25 -15.54 -7.61
N PRO A 52 -6.04 -16.42 -6.99
CA PRO A 52 -7.45 -16.58 -7.34
C PRO A 52 -8.29 -15.33 -7.00
N MET A 53 -7.90 -14.54 -5.98
CA MET A 53 -8.57 -13.33 -5.54
C MET A 53 -7.93 -12.04 -6.10
N CYS A 54 -7.08 -12.10 -7.12
CA CYS A 54 -6.35 -10.94 -7.62
C CYS A 54 -7.29 -9.84 -8.14
N HIS A 55 -7.34 -8.71 -7.45
CA HIS A 55 -8.16 -7.56 -7.83
C HIS A 55 -7.61 -6.79 -9.05
N GLU A 56 -6.33 -6.99 -9.40
CA GLU A 56 -5.71 -6.40 -10.60
C GLU A 56 -5.92 -7.26 -11.86
N ASP A 57 -6.41 -8.49 -11.71
CA ASP A 57 -6.55 -9.48 -12.80
C ASP A 57 -5.26 -9.67 -13.61
N SER A 58 -4.12 -9.63 -12.90
CA SER A 58 -2.80 -9.76 -13.52
C SER A 58 -2.56 -11.17 -14.09
N LYS A 59 -1.83 -11.24 -15.21
CA LYS A 59 -1.57 -12.46 -15.99
C LYS A 59 -0.11 -12.52 -16.45
N PRO A 60 0.43 -13.71 -16.80
CA PRO A 60 1.81 -13.83 -17.27
C PRO A 60 2.11 -13.01 -18.54
N ASP A 61 1.12 -12.84 -19.41
CA ASP A 61 1.16 -12.05 -20.65
C ASP A 61 0.64 -10.61 -20.46
N GLY A 62 0.52 -10.15 -19.22
CA GLY A 62 0.04 -8.80 -18.88
C GLY A 62 0.96 -7.70 -19.40
N LYS A 63 0.38 -6.54 -19.71
CA LYS A 63 1.10 -5.38 -20.25
C LYS A 63 1.86 -4.63 -19.16
N HIS A 64 2.94 -3.98 -19.55
CA HIS A 64 3.64 -2.97 -18.76
C HIS A 64 3.15 -1.57 -19.15
N GLY A 65 3.12 -0.66 -18.18
CA GLY A 65 2.87 0.77 -18.40
C GLY A 65 4.13 1.48 -18.87
N ASP A 66 4.00 2.65 -19.49
CA ASP A 66 5.13 3.57 -19.62
C ASP A 66 5.36 4.25 -18.28
N ILE A 67 6.54 4.06 -17.69
CA ILE A 67 6.88 4.60 -16.37
C ILE A 67 7.99 5.65 -16.41
N LEU A 68 8.68 5.81 -17.54
CA LEU A 68 9.77 6.78 -17.68
C LEU A 68 9.31 8.11 -18.30
N ASN A 69 8.35 8.05 -19.22
CA ASN A 69 7.84 9.22 -19.93
C ASN A 69 6.50 9.68 -19.34
N VAL A 70 6.51 10.06 -18.06
CA VAL A 70 5.29 10.38 -17.30
C VAL A 70 5.40 11.78 -16.70
N PRO A 71 4.93 12.84 -17.42
CA PRO A 71 5.15 14.23 -17.05
C PRO A 71 4.65 14.61 -15.65
N PHE A 72 3.53 14.04 -15.17
CA PHE A 72 3.00 14.40 -13.86
C PHE A 72 3.97 14.08 -12.71
N ILE A 73 4.89 13.12 -12.88
CA ILE A 73 5.92 12.80 -11.87
C ILE A 73 6.84 13.99 -11.60
N ASP A 74 7.05 14.86 -12.60
CA ASP A 74 7.83 16.07 -12.47
C ASP A 74 7.12 17.17 -11.64
N THR A 75 5.83 17.03 -11.45
CA THR A 75 5.00 17.97 -10.70
C THR A 75 4.69 17.51 -9.26
N LEU A 76 5.22 16.35 -8.83
CA LEU A 76 5.11 15.87 -7.46
C LEU A 76 5.99 16.67 -6.51
N LEU A 77 5.52 16.84 -5.27
CA LEU A 77 6.35 17.41 -4.20
C LEU A 77 7.45 16.42 -3.80
N PRO A 78 8.65 16.91 -3.45
CA PRO A 78 9.68 16.05 -2.87
C PRO A 78 9.14 15.30 -1.66
N TYR A 79 9.58 14.06 -1.48
CA TYR A 79 9.15 13.14 -0.41
C TYR A 79 7.70 12.66 -0.51
N THR A 80 6.99 12.90 -1.62
CA THR A 80 5.75 12.16 -1.92
C THR A 80 6.06 10.67 -1.99
N GLU A 81 5.23 9.85 -1.35
CA GLU A 81 5.41 8.40 -1.32
C GLU A 81 4.70 7.74 -2.49
N LEU A 82 5.40 6.84 -3.17
CA LEU A 82 4.88 6.05 -4.29
C LEU A 82 4.91 4.56 -3.93
N ALA A 83 3.74 3.97 -3.70
CA ALA A 83 3.57 2.55 -3.48
C ALA A 83 3.48 1.84 -4.85
N ILE A 84 4.60 1.29 -5.30
CA ILE A 84 4.75 0.65 -6.60
C ILE A 84 4.24 -0.79 -6.53
N GLY A 85 3.25 -1.10 -7.36
CA GLY A 85 2.61 -2.41 -7.39
C GLY A 85 1.97 -2.74 -8.74
N GLY A 86 0.86 -3.48 -8.67
CA GLY A 86 0.12 -4.01 -9.81
C GLY A 86 0.28 -5.51 -9.93
N GLY A 87 0.86 -6.01 -11.02
CA GLY A 87 1.27 -7.42 -11.18
C GLY A 87 2.54 -7.73 -10.37
N ASN A 88 3.56 -8.26 -11.04
CA ASN A 88 4.89 -8.38 -10.46
C ASN A 88 5.75 -7.17 -10.87
N PRO A 89 6.00 -6.17 -10.01
CA PRO A 89 6.79 -5.00 -10.40
C PRO A 89 8.22 -5.35 -10.82
N LEU A 90 8.78 -6.47 -10.34
CA LEU A 90 10.12 -6.93 -10.72
C LEU A 90 10.18 -7.40 -12.19
N SER A 91 9.04 -7.73 -12.79
CA SER A 91 8.98 -8.11 -14.21
C SER A 91 9.03 -6.90 -15.16
N HIS A 92 8.88 -5.67 -14.64
CA HIS A 92 8.89 -4.49 -15.48
C HIS A 92 10.31 -4.18 -15.98
N PRO A 93 10.57 -4.15 -17.31
CA PRO A 93 11.93 -4.05 -17.86
C PRO A 93 12.64 -2.72 -17.51
N GLN A 94 11.88 -1.69 -17.18
CA GLN A 94 12.41 -0.35 -16.84
C GLN A 94 12.35 -0.06 -15.34
N ILE A 95 12.14 -1.05 -14.47
CA ILE A 95 11.99 -0.80 -13.04
C ILE A 95 13.21 -0.10 -12.44
N ILE A 96 14.41 -0.51 -12.78
CA ILE A 96 15.64 0.07 -12.22
C ILE A 96 15.85 1.52 -12.68
N PRO A 97 15.81 1.88 -13.97
CA PRO A 97 15.83 3.29 -14.39
C PRO A 97 14.76 4.13 -13.71
N PHE A 98 13.56 3.60 -13.54
CA PHE A 98 12.46 4.30 -12.86
C PHE A 98 12.78 4.60 -11.39
N LEU A 99 13.26 3.61 -10.64
CA LEU A 99 13.64 3.82 -9.25
C LEU A 99 14.76 4.88 -9.10
N TYR A 100 15.72 4.91 -10.01
CA TYR A 100 16.73 5.98 -10.05
C TYR A 100 16.11 7.35 -10.32
N GLN A 101 15.18 7.44 -11.29
CA GLN A 101 14.45 8.68 -11.59
C GLN A 101 13.69 9.19 -10.36
N LEU A 102 12.98 8.31 -9.63
CA LEU A 102 12.26 8.69 -8.41
C LEU A 102 13.21 9.19 -7.32
N ARG A 103 14.32 8.48 -7.09
CA ARG A 103 15.34 8.89 -6.12
C ARG A 103 15.92 10.27 -6.44
N ASP A 104 16.28 10.51 -7.71
CA ASP A 104 16.88 11.77 -8.15
C ASP A 104 15.91 12.95 -7.99
N LYS A 105 14.60 12.69 -8.06
CA LYS A 105 13.53 13.65 -7.74
C LYS A 105 13.21 13.74 -6.24
N LYS A 106 13.93 13.00 -5.38
CA LYS A 106 13.69 12.90 -3.93
C LYS A 106 12.28 12.35 -3.60
N LEU A 107 11.71 11.51 -4.44
CA LEU A 107 10.47 10.80 -4.16
C LEU A 107 10.77 9.54 -3.35
N ILE A 108 9.83 9.13 -2.50
CA ILE A 108 9.96 7.93 -1.66
C ILE A 108 9.27 6.77 -2.38
N ALA A 109 10.05 5.85 -2.93
CA ALA A 109 9.51 4.64 -3.52
C ALA A 109 9.37 3.54 -2.46
N ASN A 110 8.18 2.93 -2.40
CA ASN A 110 7.89 1.68 -1.71
C ASN A 110 7.45 0.66 -2.76
N MET A 111 7.79 -0.61 -2.59
CA MET A 111 7.44 -1.63 -3.58
C MET A 111 6.78 -2.83 -2.92
N THR A 112 5.72 -3.34 -3.52
CA THR A 112 5.05 -4.56 -3.06
C THR A 112 5.29 -5.70 -4.03
N VAL A 113 5.78 -6.82 -3.52
CA VAL A 113 6.01 -8.06 -4.26
C VAL A 113 5.25 -9.22 -3.61
N ASN A 114 4.93 -10.26 -4.36
CA ASN A 114 4.42 -11.49 -3.77
C ASN A 114 5.53 -12.26 -3.06
N GLN A 115 5.19 -13.05 -2.05
CA GLN A 115 6.10 -13.90 -1.28
C GLN A 115 7.03 -14.75 -2.17
N LYS A 116 6.51 -15.37 -3.24
CA LYS A 116 7.32 -16.14 -4.19
C LYS A 116 8.40 -15.26 -4.82
N HIS A 117 8.02 -14.12 -5.36
CA HIS A 117 8.95 -13.20 -5.99
C HIS A 117 9.95 -12.61 -4.99
N PHE A 118 9.54 -12.40 -3.74
CA PHE A 118 10.43 -12.00 -2.66
C PHE A 118 11.52 -13.05 -2.41
N LEU A 119 11.12 -14.31 -2.22
CA LEU A 119 12.05 -15.41 -1.92
C LEU A 119 13.01 -15.69 -3.09
N GLU A 120 12.52 -15.62 -4.33
CA GLU A 120 13.32 -15.85 -5.54
C GLU A 120 14.30 -14.71 -5.86
N ASN A 121 14.07 -13.48 -5.34
CA ASN A 121 14.84 -12.28 -5.71
C ASN A 121 15.44 -11.54 -4.50
N LYS A 122 15.74 -12.24 -3.40
CA LYS A 122 16.24 -11.63 -2.15
C LYS A 122 17.45 -10.72 -2.35
N ASP A 123 18.47 -11.19 -3.06
CA ASP A 123 19.71 -10.42 -3.26
C ASP A 123 19.45 -9.12 -4.04
N PHE A 124 18.62 -9.19 -5.05
CA PHE A 124 18.22 -8.00 -5.82
C PHE A 124 17.44 -7.02 -4.96
N LEU A 125 16.43 -7.51 -4.24
CA LEU A 125 15.61 -6.69 -3.33
C LEU A 125 16.46 -6.07 -2.24
N LYS A 126 17.41 -6.83 -1.66
CA LYS A 126 18.34 -6.30 -0.68
C LYS A 126 19.21 -5.19 -1.26
N SER A 127 19.72 -5.36 -2.46
CA SER A 127 20.51 -4.34 -3.16
C SER A 127 19.74 -3.04 -3.36
N ILE A 128 18.48 -3.08 -3.80
CA ILE A 128 17.68 -1.86 -4.01
C ILE A 128 17.24 -1.21 -2.70
N CYS A 129 17.06 -1.97 -1.62
CA CYS A 129 16.83 -1.44 -0.27
C CYS A 129 18.09 -0.77 0.29
N ASP A 130 19.24 -1.44 0.27
CA ASP A 130 20.50 -0.94 0.81
C ASP A 130 20.96 0.36 0.09
N ASN A 131 20.70 0.44 -1.23
CA ASN A 131 20.96 1.64 -2.04
C ASN A 131 19.86 2.71 -1.92
N LYS A 132 18.85 2.52 -1.07
CA LYS A 132 17.71 3.45 -0.87
C LYS A 132 16.98 3.79 -2.18
N LEU A 133 16.93 2.85 -3.11
CA LEU A 133 16.07 2.93 -4.29
C LEU A 133 14.61 2.66 -3.91
N ILE A 134 14.39 1.84 -2.88
CA ILE A 134 13.12 1.72 -2.17
C ILE A 134 13.33 1.86 -0.67
N TYR A 135 12.35 2.44 0.02
CA TYR A 135 12.35 2.64 1.48
C TYR A 135 11.55 1.58 2.21
N GLY A 136 10.38 1.22 1.70
CA GLY A 136 9.51 0.15 2.20
C GLY A 136 9.40 -1.00 1.21
N LEU A 137 9.42 -2.22 1.73
CA LEU A 137 9.20 -3.45 0.97
C LEU A 137 7.95 -4.16 1.50
N GLY A 138 6.86 -4.12 0.73
CA GLY A 138 5.67 -4.92 0.98
C GLY A 138 5.86 -6.35 0.48
N VAL A 139 5.57 -7.34 1.31
CA VAL A 139 5.58 -8.75 0.93
C VAL A 139 4.19 -9.33 1.11
N SER A 140 3.50 -9.61 0.00
CA SER A 140 2.15 -10.21 0.06
C SER A 140 2.24 -11.68 0.43
N LEU A 141 1.69 -12.04 1.58
CA LEU A 141 1.67 -13.40 2.11
C LEU A 141 0.89 -14.35 1.20
N THR A 142 1.47 -15.51 0.95
CA THR A 142 0.80 -16.63 0.28
C THR A 142 0.61 -17.80 1.24
N SER A 143 1.63 -18.08 2.06
CA SER A 143 1.61 -19.11 3.10
C SER A 143 2.72 -18.85 4.12
N VAL A 144 2.51 -19.23 5.37
CA VAL A 144 3.54 -19.11 6.40
C VAL A 144 4.50 -20.28 6.29
N THR A 145 5.79 -19.98 6.12
CA THR A 145 6.88 -20.97 6.07
C THR A 145 8.08 -20.48 6.87
N ASP A 146 8.90 -21.39 7.38
CA ASP A 146 10.16 -21.05 8.07
C ASP A 146 11.10 -20.24 7.16
N GLU A 147 11.12 -20.55 5.86
CA GLU A 147 11.91 -19.81 4.88
C GLU A 147 11.48 -18.35 4.80
N LEU A 148 10.17 -18.08 4.74
CA LEU A 148 9.64 -16.71 4.75
C LEU A 148 10.01 -15.99 6.04
N ILE A 149 9.76 -16.61 7.19
CA ILE A 149 10.05 -16.04 8.51
C ILE A 149 11.52 -15.67 8.63
N ASN A 150 12.43 -16.57 8.25
CA ASN A 150 13.87 -16.33 8.32
C ASN A 150 14.32 -15.26 7.33
N SER A 151 13.78 -15.26 6.11
CA SER A 151 14.11 -14.27 5.08
C SER A 151 13.62 -12.86 5.47
N LEU A 152 12.43 -12.71 6.05
CA LEU A 152 11.91 -11.41 6.48
C LEU A 152 12.77 -10.76 7.58
N LYS A 153 13.43 -11.55 8.44
CA LYS A 153 14.34 -11.03 9.49
C LYS A 153 15.55 -10.28 8.90
N GLU A 154 15.91 -10.56 7.65
CA GLU A 154 17.00 -9.89 6.94
C GLU A 154 16.59 -8.52 6.35
N PHE A 155 15.28 -8.20 6.34
CA PHE A 155 14.71 -6.99 5.77
C PHE A 155 13.95 -6.15 6.81
N PRO A 156 14.63 -5.32 7.58
CA PRO A 156 14.01 -4.52 8.66
C PRO A 156 12.97 -3.50 8.18
N ASN A 157 12.98 -3.17 6.89
CA ASN A 157 12.00 -2.32 6.21
C ASN A 157 10.84 -3.10 5.58
N ALA A 158 10.81 -4.43 5.71
CA ALA A 158 9.71 -5.23 5.19
C ALA A 158 8.43 -5.05 6.01
N VAL A 159 7.31 -5.02 5.30
CA VAL A 159 5.95 -5.03 5.84
C VAL A 159 5.22 -6.22 5.21
N LEU A 160 4.77 -7.16 6.03
CA LEU A 160 4.02 -8.32 5.55
C LEU A 160 2.58 -7.91 5.27
N HIS A 161 2.12 -8.08 4.04
CA HIS A 161 0.76 -7.77 3.64
C HIS A 161 -0.12 -9.02 3.77
N VAL A 162 -1.17 -8.92 4.55
CA VAL A 162 -2.19 -9.96 4.75
C VAL A 162 -3.56 -9.44 4.32
N ILE A 163 -4.42 -10.30 3.82
CA ILE A 163 -5.74 -9.90 3.32
C ILE A 163 -6.81 -10.39 4.29
N ASN A 164 -7.63 -9.46 4.80
CA ASN A 164 -8.82 -9.75 5.59
C ASN A 164 -9.78 -10.68 4.81
N GLY A 165 -10.18 -11.78 5.41
CA GLY A 165 -10.97 -12.82 4.73
C GLY A 165 -10.16 -13.86 3.93
N MET A 166 -8.81 -13.76 3.97
CA MET A 166 -7.91 -14.77 3.39
C MET A 166 -6.97 -15.35 4.44
N ILE A 167 -6.43 -14.51 5.33
CA ILE A 167 -5.55 -14.91 6.43
C ILE A 167 -6.33 -15.66 7.50
N THR A 168 -5.73 -16.70 8.06
CA THR A 168 -6.30 -17.48 9.17
C THR A 168 -5.63 -17.11 10.49
N MET A 169 -6.32 -17.32 11.61
CA MET A 169 -5.75 -17.09 12.95
C MET A 169 -4.50 -17.96 13.22
N PRO A 170 -4.45 -19.26 12.86
CA PRO A 170 -3.22 -20.06 12.99
C PRO A 170 -2.02 -19.51 12.21
N GLU A 171 -2.24 -18.92 11.02
CA GLU A 171 -1.16 -18.27 10.25
C GLU A 171 -0.66 -17.01 10.96
N LEU A 172 -1.56 -16.18 11.51
CA LEU A 172 -1.18 -15.00 12.30
C LEU A 172 -0.43 -15.38 13.57
N ASP A 173 -0.88 -16.41 14.27
CA ASP A 173 -0.22 -16.94 15.47
C ASP A 173 1.21 -17.44 15.14
N SER A 174 1.39 -18.15 14.03
CA SER A 174 2.70 -18.61 13.56
C SER A 174 3.67 -17.45 13.22
N LEU A 175 3.16 -16.29 12.91
CA LEU A 175 3.94 -15.07 12.65
C LEU A 175 4.18 -14.24 13.91
N ALA A 176 3.40 -14.47 14.98
CA ALA A 176 3.48 -13.70 16.22
C ALA A 176 4.86 -13.78 16.87
N GLY A 177 5.24 -12.74 17.63
CA GLY A 177 6.50 -12.71 18.38
C GLY A 177 7.78 -12.56 17.55
N ASN A 178 7.70 -12.55 16.22
CA ASN A 178 8.86 -12.34 15.34
C ASN A 178 9.23 -10.87 15.14
N ASN A 179 8.56 -9.94 15.80
CA ASN A 179 8.79 -8.49 15.68
C ASN A 179 8.56 -7.93 14.26
N PHE A 180 7.67 -8.57 13.49
CA PHE A 180 7.32 -8.12 12.14
C PHE A 180 6.39 -6.91 12.18
N LYS A 181 6.38 -6.18 11.07
CA LYS A 181 5.34 -5.17 10.74
C LYS A 181 4.34 -5.84 9.81
N ILE A 182 3.05 -5.66 10.04
CA ILE A 182 2.01 -6.14 9.13
C ILE A 182 1.13 -5.00 8.64
N LEU A 183 0.66 -5.14 7.40
CA LEU A 183 -0.41 -4.34 6.82
C LEU A 183 -1.59 -5.27 6.51
N ILE A 184 -2.71 -5.04 7.18
CA ILE A 184 -3.96 -5.73 6.91
C ILE A 184 -4.68 -4.98 5.79
N LEU A 185 -4.85 -5.66 4.67
CA LEU A 185 -5.57 -5.18 3.50
C LEU A 185 -7.02 -5.68 3.55
N GLY A 186 -7.98 -4.82 3.20
CA GLY A 186 -9.36 -5.24 3.04
C GLY A 186 -9.53 -6.19 1.85
N TYR A 187 -10.48 -7.13 1.97
CA TYR A 187 -10.86 -8.00 0.85
C TYR A 187 -11.50 -7.18 -0.25
N LYS A 188 -10.88 -7.17 -1.42
CA LYS A 188 -11.36 -6.42 -2.59
C LYS A 188 -12.29 -7.28 -3.43
N ASN A 189 -13.60 -7.06 -3.29
CA ASN A 189 -14.63 -7.72 -4.09
C ASN A 189 -14.70 -7.07 -5.49
N PHE A 190 -13.64 -7.28 -6.28
CA PHE A 190 -13.43 -6.67 -7.57
C PHE A 190 -12.69 -7.61 -8.52
N ARG A 191 -13.11 -7.73 -9.78
CA ARG A 191 -12.55 -8.61 -10.84
C ARG A 191 -12.46 -10.08 -10.37
N ARG A 192 -11.25 -10.70 -10.30
CA ARG A 192 -11.11 -12.08 -9.80
C ARG A 192 -11.49 -12.21 -8.33
N GLY A 193 -11.34 -11.16 -7.52
CA GLY A 193 -11.78 -11.13 -6.13
C GLY A 193 -13.29 -11.36 -6.00
N GLU A 194 -14.11 -10.75 -6.87
CA GLU A 194 -15.56 -10.95 -6.94
C GLU A 194 -15.90 -12.41 -7.26
N LYS A 195 -15.30 -12.95 -8.32
CA LYS A 195 -15.52 -14.35 -8.74
C LYS A 195 -15.07 -15.37 -7.69
N TYR A 196 -14.05 -15.05 -6.93
CA TYR A 196 -13.59 -15.88 -5.82
C TYR A 196 -14.59 -15.82 -4.65
N TYR A 197 -15.05 -14.62 -4.31
CA TYR A 197 -16.04 -14.43 -3.25
C TYR A 197 -17.37 -15.14 -3.55
N GLU A 198 -17.89 -15.03 -4.76
CA GLU A 198 -19.12 -15.75 -5.19
C GLU A 198 -19.06 -17.25 -4.89
N LYS A 199 -17.88 -17.87 -4.96
CA LYS A 199 -17.67 -19.30 -4.75
C LYS A 199 -17.27 -19.67 -3.32
N ASN A 200 -16.82 -18.72 -2.52
CA ASN A 200 -16.18 -18.97 -1.23
C ASN A 200 -16.65 -17.99 -0.14
N ASN A 201 -17.82 -17.36 -0.32
CA ASN A 201 -18.33 -16.30 0.57
C ASN A 201 -18.38 -16.74 2.05
N GLU A 202 -18.92 -17.94 2.34
CA GLU A 202 -18.97 -18.46 3.71
C GLU A 202 -17.60 -18.52 4.37
N ARG A 203 -16.57 -18.99 3.64
CA ARG A 203 -15.20 -19.02 4.13
C ARG A 203 -14.62 -17.62 4.31
N VAL A 204 -14.77 -16.76 3.31
CA VAL A 204 -14.22 -15.40 3.35
C VAL A 204 -14.86 -14.61 4.48
N ASP A 205 -16.16 -14.68 4.66
CA ASP A 205 -16.86 -13.95 5.72
C ASP A 205 -16.61 -14.56 7.09
N GLY A 206 -16.44 -15.88 7.20
CA GLY A 206 -15.98 -16.53 8.43
C GLY A 206 -14.60 -16.03 8.86
N LEU A 207 -13.63 -15.98 7.95
CA LEU A 207 -12.28 -15.47 8.23
C LEU A 207 -12.27 -13.98 8.57
N LYS A 208 -13.13 -13.16 7.95
CA LYS A 208 -13.30 -11.74 8.33
C LYS A 208 -13.82 -11.61 9.76
N ASN A 209 -14.83 -12.39 10.09
CA ASN A 209 -15.40 -12.39 11.44
C ASN A 209 -14.39 -12.86 12.51
N ASP A 210 -13.60 -13.88 12.20
CA ASP A 210 -12.52 -14.34 13.09
C ASP A 210 -11.51 -13.22 13.33
N LEU A 211 -11.02 -12.58 12.27
CA LEU A 211 -10.06 -11.50 12.41
C LEU A 211 -10.65 -10.30 13.18
N ASP A 212 -11.87 -9.89 12.89
CA ASP A 212 -12.55 -8.80 13.60
C ASP A 212 -12.70 -9.11 15.10
N THR A 213 -13.07 -10.36 15.43
CA THR A 213 -13.27 -10.81 16.81
C THR A 213 -11.97 -10.82 17.61
N TYR A 214 -10.86 -11.29 17.02
CA TYR A 214 -9.60 -11.49 17.74
C TYR A 214 -8.57 -10.37 17.57
N LEU A 215 -8.80 -9.41 16.68
CA LEU A 215 -7.83 -8.37 16.33
C LEU A 215 -7.40 -7.57 17.57
N PHE A 216 -8.33 -6.93 18.27
CA PHE A 216 -7.99 -6.08 19.41
C PHE A 216 -7.68 -6.90 20.67
N PRO A 217 -8.53 -7.87 21.09
CA PRO A 217 -8.29 -8.59 22.34
C PRO A 217 -7.04 -9.48 22.32
N GLU A 218 -6.68 -10.05 21.17
CA GLU A 218 -5.53 -10.96 21.08
C GLU A 218 -4.33 -10.32 20.36
N ILE A 219 -4.49 -9.90 19.11
CA ILE A 219 -3.36 -9.49 18.26
C ILE A 219 -2.77 -8.16 18.73
N ILE A 220 -3.62 -7.16 18.97
CA ILE A 220 -3.17 -5.81 19.37
C ILE A 220 -2.81 -5.80 20.85
N HIS A 221 -3.67 -6.31 21.74
CA HIS A 221 -3.44 -6.29 23.18
C HIS A 221 -2.17 -7.06 23.59
N ASN A 222 -1.95 -8.23 23.01
CA ASN A 222 -0.78 -9.05 23.31
C ASN A 222 0.48 -8.65 22.51
N GLY A 223 0.40 -7.65 21.65
CA GLY A 223 1.55 -7.13 20.90
C GLY A 223 2.19 -8.18 19.98
N TRP A 224 1.39 -8.94 19.24
CA TRP A 224 1.91 -10.00 18.36
C TRP A 224 2.90 -9.48 17.31
N PHE A 225 2.73 -8.22 16.88
CA PHE A 225 3.53 -7.58 15.85
C PHE A 225 4.09 -6.25 16.34
N LYS A 226 5.23 -5.85 15.79
CA LYS A 226 5.85 -4.54 16.06
C LYS A 226 4.97 -3.36 15.61
N VAL A 227 4.31 -3.53 14.47
CA VAL A 227 3.36 -2.55 13.89
C VAL A 227 2.22 -3.34 13.25
N VAL A 228 0.99 -2.93 13.53
CA VAL A 228 -0.20 -3.36 12.80
C VAL A 228 -0.78 -2.12 12.13
N SER A 229 -0.88 -2.15 10.82
CA SER A 229 -1.47 -1.06 10.01
C SER A 229 -2.58 -1.61 9.10
N PHE A 230 -3.40 -0.72 8.58
CA PHE A 230 -4.60 -1.05 7.82
C PHE A 230 -4.71 -0.17 6.59
N ASP A 231 -5.16 -0.73 5.46
CA ASP A 231 -5.69 0.11 4.38
C ASP A 231 -7.11 0.58 4.72
N ASN A 232 -7.60 1.60 4.01
CA ASN A 232 -8.93 2.18 4.29
C ASN A 232 -10.07 1.18 4.13
N LEU A 233 -9.90 0.17 3.27
CA LEU A 233 -10.92 -0.86 3.11
C LEU A 233 -10.94 -1.82 4.32
N ALA A 234 -9.77 -2.20 4.84
CA ALA A 234 -9.67 -3.00 6.06
C ALA A 234 -10.20 -2.25 7.29
N ILE A 235 -9.92 -0.94 7.40
CA ILE A 235 -10.48 -0.09 8.46
C ILE A 235 -12.01 -0.19 8.49
N LYS A 236 -12.65 -0.12 7.33
CA LYS A 236 -14.12 -0.22 7.21
C LYS A 236 -14.63 -1.63 7.49
N GLN A 237 -13.96 -2.65 6.97
CA GLN A 237 -14.38 -4.07 7.11
C GLN A 237 -14.20 -4.62 8.52
N LEU A 238 -13.24 -4.09 9.29
CA LEU A 238 -12.90 -4.50 10.65
C LEU A 238 -13.36 -3.48 11.69
N HIS A 239 -14.21 -2.53 11.34
CA HIS A 239 -14.80 -1.54 12.25
C HIS A 239 -13.78 -0.87 13.19
N ILE A 240 -12.55 -0.61 12.67
CA ILE A 240 -11.40 -0.18 13.48
C ILE A 240 -11.72 1.09 14.29
N GLN A 241 -12.43 2.04 13.69
CA GLN A 241 -12.80 3.29 14.37
C GLN A 241 -13.64 3.05 15.64
N GLU A 242 -14.52 2.05 15.62
CA GLU A 242 -15.41 1.71 16.72
C GLU A 242 -14.67 0.99 17.85
N GLN A 243 -13.56 0.32 17.53
CA GLN A 243 -12.75 -0.47 18.44
C GLN A 243 -11.59 0.32 19.08
N MET A 244 -11.33 1.55 18.61
CA MET A 244 -10.24 2.39 19.12
C MET A 244 -10.75 3.54 19.99
N PRO A 245 -10.02 3.93 21.07
CA PRO A 245 -10.25 5.19 21.74
C PRO A 245 -10.16 6.37 20.77
N LYS A 246 -11.10 7.32 20.88
CA LYS A 246 -11.19 8.49 19.98
C LYS A 246 -9.86 9.26 19.87
N GLU A 247 -9.14 9.44 20.97
CA GLU A 247 -7.84 10.13 20.98
C GLU A 247 -6.79 9.41 20.12
N GLN A 248 -6.78 8.08 20.16
CA GLN A 248 -5.87 7.27 19.32
C GLN A 248 -6.31 7.31 17.85
N TRP A 249 -7.62 7.23 17.60
CA TRP A 249 -8.14 7.38 16.24
C TRP A 249 -7.73 8.71 15.62
N ASP A 250 -8.02 9.81 16.29
CA ASP A 250 -7.70 11.16 15.82
C ASP A 250 -6.18 11.37 15.57
N LYS A 251 -5.34 10.62 16.31
CA LYS A 251 -3.88 10.68 16.18
C LYS A 251 -3.34 9.86 15.03
N PHE A 252 -3.91 8.70 14.75
CA PHE A 252 -3.32 7.73 13.82
C PHE A 252 -4.06 7.61 12.48
N TYR A 253 -5.31 8.05 12.43
CA TYR A 253 -6.07 8.01 11.19
C TYR A 253 -5.53 9.01 10.17
N MET A 254 -5.10 8.50 9.02
CA MET A 254 -4.43 9.32 8.00
C MET A 254 -5.38 9.94 6.96
N GLY A 255 -6.68 9.68 7.06
CA GLY A 255 -7.73 10.18 6.18
C GLY A 255 -8.23 9.15 5.17
N ASP A 256 -9.39 9.43 4.59
CA ASP A 256 -10.03 8.60 3.57
C ASP A 256 -9.26 8.61 2.23
N ASP A 257 -9.54 7.59 1.41
CA ASP A 257 -9.10 7.55 0.02
C ASP A 257 -9.49 8.86 -0.70
N GLY A 258 -8.56 9.40 -1.47
CA GLY A 258 -8.77 10.66 -2.19
C GLY A 258 -8.63 11.92 -1.34
N GLY A 259 -8.53 11.83 0.00
CA GLY A 259 -8.27 12.98 0.87
C GLY A 259 -6.82 13.46 0.81
N PHE A 260 -5.90 12.52 0.94
CA PHE A 260 -4.44 12.72 0.91
C PHE A 260 -3.73 11.75 -0.03
N THR A 261 -4.45 10.84 -0.62
CA THR A 261 -3.95 9.73 -1.44
C THR A 261 -4.66 9.68 -2.78
N MET A 262 -4.08 8.98 -3.74
CA MET A 262 -4.74 8.64 -5.00
C MET A 262 -4.12 7.38 -5.61
N TYR A 263 -4.82 6.81 -6.59
CA TYR A 263 -4.38 5.66 -7.37
C TYR A 263 -4.09 6.04 -8.82
N VAL A 264 -3.01 5.49 -9.39
CA VAL A 264 -2.64 5.67 -10.79
C VAL A 264 -2.37 4.33 -11.44
N ASP A 265 -3.05 4.03 -12.55
CA ASP A 265 -2.85 2.88 -13.40
C ASP A 265 -2.06 3.27 -14.65
N MET A 266 -0.74 3.09 -14.61
CA MET A 266 0.14 3.39 -15.73
C MET A 266 -0.08 2.47 -16.94
N VAL A 267 -0.67 1.28 -16.70
CA VAL A 267 -0.91 0.29 -17.76
C VAL A 267 -2.06 0.73 -18.67
N ASN A 268 -3.11 1.32 -18.06
CA ASN A 268 -4.30 1.80 -18.77
C ASN A 268 -4.28 3.30 -19.03
N GLY A 269 -3.31 4.04 -18.47
CA GLY A 269 -3.24 5.50 -18.59
C GLY A 269 -4.35 6.22 -17.82
N GLU A 270 -4.73 5.70 -16.64
CA GLU A 270 -5.86 6.17 -15.85
C GLU A 270 -5.48 6.47 -14.41
N PHE A 271 -6.23 7.38 -13.76
CA PHE A 271 -6.14 7.59 -12.33
C PHE A 271 -7.53 7.54 -11.67
N ALA A 272 -7.54 7.38 -10.35
CA ALA A 272 -8.76 7.30 -9.56
C ALA A 272 -8.50 7.59 -8.08
N LYS A 273 -9.58 7.63 -7.30
CA LYS A 273 -9.55 7.73 -5.84
C LYS A 273 -8.84 6.54 -5.18
N SER A 274 -9.12 5.33 -5.65
CA SER A 274 -8.52 4.08 -5.17
C SER A 274 -8.43 3.02 -6.26
N SER A 275 -7.72 1.92 -6.01
CA SER A 275 -7.57 0.81 -6.96
C SER A 275 -8.88 0.11 -7.31
N VAL A 276 -9.90 0.21 -6.46
CA VAL A 276 -11.23 -0.40 -6.66
C VAL A 276 -12.30 0.59 -7.12
N SER A 277 -11.97 1.87 -7.32
CA SER A 277 -12.91 2.85 -7.84
C SER A 277 -13.39 2.46 -9.23
N THR A 278 -14.70 2.59 -9.47
CA THR A 278 -15.30 2.39 -10.79
C THR A 278 -15.15 3.62 -11.68
N LYS A 279 -15.10 4.81 -11.07
CA LYS A 279 -14.87 6.09 -11.75
C LYS A 279 -13.38 6.23 -12.04
N ARG A 280 -13.01 6.38 -13.31
CA ARG A 280 -11.63 6.44 -13.80
C ARG A 280 -11.49 7.66 -14.71
N TYR A 281 -10.32 8.29 -14.67
CA TYR A 281 -10.00 9.49 -15.43
C TYR A 281 -8.69 9.31 -16.19
N PRO A 282 -8.53 9.88 -17.39
CA PRO A 282 -7.27 9.80 -18.13
C PRO A 282 -6.16 10.57 -17.41
N ILE A 283 -4.96 10.00 -17.35
CA ILE A 283 -3.77 10.68 -16.82
C ILE A 283 -3.50 11.98 -17.58
N THR A 284 -3.16 13.03 -16.84
CA THR A 284 -2.73 14.32 -17.38
C THR A 284 -1.29 14.64 -16.96
N ASP A 285 -0.74 15.72 -17.50
CA ASP A 285 0.66 16.10 -17.23
C ASP A 285 0.89 16.74 -15.86
N ASN A 286 -0.17 17.04 -15.10
CA ASN A 286 -0.08 17.78 -13.86
C ASN A 286 -0.82 17.08 -12.71
N ILE A 287 -0.07 16.74 -11.65
CA ILE A 287 -0.61 16.02 -10.50
C ILE A 287 -1.67 16.83 -9.73
N VAL A 288 -1.55 18.15 -9.65
CA VAL A 288 -2.52 19.00 -8.94
C VAL A 288 -3.89 18.92 -9.60
N ASN A 289 -3.93 18.94 -10.93
CA ASN A 289 -5.18 18.81 -11.69
C ASN A 289 -5.81 17.43 -11.45
N MET A 290 -5.01 16.36 -11.52
CA MET A 290 -5.47 14.99 -11.26
C MET A 290 -6.00 14.86 -9.83
N PHE A 291 -5.27 15.37 -8.84
CA PHE A 291 -5.63 15.29 -7.44
C PHE A 291 -6.88 16.09 -7.08
N ASN A 292 -7.08 17.27 -7.71
CA ASN A 292 -8.31 18.05 -7.53
C ASN A 292 -9.55 17.26 -8.00
N VAL A 293 -9.48 16.58 -9.15
CA VAL A 293 -10.57 15.73 -9.64
C VAL A 293 -10.92 14.64 -8.62
N VAL A 294 -9.91 13.97 -8.06
CA VAL A 294 -10.11 12.93 -7.05
C VAL A 294 -10.73 13.49 -5.76
N ARG A 295 -10.32 14.69 -5.35
CA ARG A 295 -10.85 15.35 -4.14
C ARG A 295 -12.29 15.82 -4.31
N GLU A 296 -12.66 16.30 -5.48
CA GLU A 296 -14.03 16.75 -5.79
C GLU A 296 -15.03 15.60 -5.63
N GLU A 297 -14.66 14.36 -5.97
CA GLU A 297 -15.50 13.18 -5.71
C GLU A 297 -15.88 12.97 -4.23
N ASN A 298 -15.07 13.46 -3.29
CA ASN A 298 -15.35 13.35 -1.86
C ASN A 298 -16.43 14.34 -1.39
N TYR A 299 -16.68 15.40 -2.15
CA TYR A 299 -17.70 16.41 -1.83
C TYR A 299 -19.05 16.14 -2.53
N GLU A 300 -19.09 15.23 -3.50
CA GLU A 300 -20.31 14.82 -4.22
C GLU A 300 -21.07 13.65 -3.52
N GLN A 301 -20.53 13.07 -2.46
CA GLN A 301 -21.12 12.00 -1.64
C GLN A 301 -21.69 12.56 -0.31
#